data_96f31139fcf658669506829023fc53df
#
_entry.id   96f31139fcf658669506829023fc53df
#
_cell.length_a   1.000
_cell.length_b   1.000
_cell.length_c   1.000
_cell.angle_alpha   90.00
_cell.angle_beta   90.00
_cell.angle_gamma   90.00
#
_symmetry.space_group_name_H-M   'P 1'
#
loop_
_entity.id
_entity.type
_entity.pdbx_description
1 polymer ?
#
loop_
_entity_poly.entity_id
_entity_poly.type
_entity_poly.pdbx_seq_one_letter_code
_entity_poly.pdbx_strand_id
1 'polypeptide(L)'
;MKPMLELKHLCFEAETDAGVRQILKDVSLTVDERMVVITGPNGSGKSTMAKLIAGIEQPTSGQILLDGEDITHMSITERARRGISFAFQQPVRFKGITVFDLISIASGKKLSTNEACTYLSEVGLCARDYVNREVNASLSGGELKRIEIATMLARGTKMSIFDEPEAGIDLWSFQNLISVFEKMHEAIHGSILIISHQERILETADKI
;
A
#
# COMPACT_ATOMS: atom_id res chain seq x y z
N MET A 1 22.80 0.37 -8.94
CA MET A 1 21.95 0.95 -7.89
C MET A 1 21.59 -0.15 -6.93
N LYS A 2 21.40 0.13 -5.64
CA LYS A 2 20.80 -0.87 -4.73
C LYS A 2 19.31 -0.95 -5.02
N PRO A 3 18.70 -2.15 -5.08
CA PRO A 3 17.27 -2.27 -5.23
C PRO A 3 16.55 -1.70 -4.01
N MET A 4 15.33 -1.16 -4.22
CA MET A 4 14.51 -0.60 -3.16
C MET A 4 14.08 -1.69 -2.16
N LEU A 5 13.69 -2.88 -2.66
CA LEU A 5 13.30 -4.01 -1.84
C LEU A 5 13.91 -5.30 -2.40
N GLU A 6 14.45 -6.12 -1.50
CA GLU A 6 14.89 -7.47 -1.82
C GLU A 6 14.28 -8.48 -0.84
N LEU A 7 13.70 -9.53 -1.36
CA LEU A 7 13.33 -10.74 -0.63
C LEU A 7 14.33 -11.83 -0.98
N LYS A 8 14.92 -12.47 0.01
CA LYS A 8 15.91 -13.55 -0.18
C LYS A 8 15.46 -14.79 0.51
N HIS A 9 15.16 -15.83 -0.28
CA HIS A 9 14.78 -17.16 0.22
C HIS A 9 13.67 -17.12 1.27
N LEU A 10 12.66 -16.25 1.06
CA LEU A 10 11.59 -15.99 2.02
C LEU A 10 10.66 -17.19 2.11
N CYS A 11 10.48 -17.71 3.31
CA CYS A 11 9.53 -18.78 3.63
C CYS A 11 8.54 -18.30 4.70
N PHE A 12 7.32 -18.81 4.62
CA PHE A 12 6.32 -18.56 5.64
C PHE A 12 5.41 -19.77 5.81
N GLU A 13 5.27 -20.19 7.06
CA GLU A 13 4.37 -21.25 7.49
C GLU A 13 3.32 -20.67 8.44
N ALA A 14 2.07 -21.04 8.24
CA ALA A 14 0.97 -20.67 9.10
C ALA A 14 0.37 -21.89 9.80
N GLU A 15 0.06 -21.74 11.07
CA GLU A 15 -0.73 -22.73 11.81
C GLU A 15 -2.19 -22.65 11.35
N THR A 16 -2.77 -23.79 11.02
CA THR A 16 -4.17 -23.93 10.65
C THR A 16 -4.79 -25.06 11.45
N ASP A 17 -6.11 -25.15 11.49
CA ASP A 17 -6.84 -26.24 12.16
C ASP A 17 -6.43 -27.63 11.65
N ALA A 18 -5.90 -27.70 10.42
CA ALA A 18 -5.41 -28.94 9.78
C ALA A 18 -3.91 -29.18 9.97
N GLY A 19 -3.22 -28.34 10.77
CA GLY A 19 -1.77 -28.39 11.02
C GLY A 19 -1.02 -27.23 10.35
N VAL A 20 0.31 -27.33 10.34
CA VAL A 20 1.19 -26.31 9.73
C VAL A 20 1.08 -26.38 8.21
N ARG A 21 0.78 -25.25 7.57
CA ARG A 21 0.73 -25.11 6.12
C ARG A 21 1.80 -24.13 5.64
N GLN A 22 2.65 -24.58 4.73
CA GLN A 22 3.59 -23.70 4.06
C GLN A 22 2.88 -22.84 3.02
N ILE A 23 2.87 -21.53 3.24
CA ILE A 23 2.23 -20.51 2.37
C ILE A 23 3.22 -19.98 1.34
N LEU A 24 4.44 -19.64 1.79
CA LEU A 24 5.53 -19.22 0.91
C LEU A 24 6.69 -20.19 1.04
N LYS A 25 7.25 -20.55 -0.12
CA LYS A 25 8.37 -21.50 -0.20
C LYS A 25 9.49 -20.89 -1.04
N ASP A 26 10.58 -20.52 -0.39
CA ASP A 26 11.82 -20.07 -1.05
C ASP A 26 11.59 -18.93 -2.08
N VAL A 27 10.85 -17.91 -1.68
CA VAL A 27 10.52 -16.79 -2.56
C VAL A 27 11.66 -15.78 -2.54
N SER A 28 12.21 -15.50 -3.73
CA SER A 28 13.18 -14.43 -3.94
C SER A 28 12.64 -13.43 -4.96
N LEU A 29 12.66 -12.15 -4.62
CA LEU A 29 12.12 -11.05 -5.43
C LEU A 29 12.96 -9.81 -5.23
N THR A 30 13.16 -9.06 -6.31
CA THR A 30 13.82 -7.76 -6.29
C THR A 30 12.89 -6.71 -6.89
N VAL A 31 12.68 -5.61 -6.15
CA VAL A 31 11.95 -4.42 -6.60
C VAL A 31 12.97 -3.30 -6.79
N ASP A 32 13.26 -2.98 -8.02
CA ASP A 32 14.21 -1.95 -8.49
C ASP A 32 13.53 -0.89 -9.37
N GLU A 33 12.30 -1.17 -9.79
CA GLU A 33 11.45 -0.30 -10.59
C GLU A 33 10.53 0.57 -9.72
N ARG A 34 9.94 1.60 -10.33
CA ARG A 34 9.02 2.50 -9.63
C ARG A 34 7.68 1.84 -9.34
N MET A 35 7.14 1.08 -10.30
CA MET A 35 5.87 0.38 -10.13
C MET A 35 6.01 -1.09 -10.53
N VAL A 36 5.86 -1.96 -9.55
CA VAL A 36 5.87 -3.41 -9.73
C VAL A 36 4.50 -3.96 -9.37
N VAL A 37 3.95 -4.78 -10.27
CA VAL A 37 2.68 -5.47 -10.02
C VAL A 37 2.92 -6.95 -9.87
N ILE A 38 2.36 -7.54 -8.81
CA ILE A 38 2.40 -8.98 -8.56
C ILE A 38 1.03 -9.55 -8.88
N THR A 39 1.00 -10.49 -9.80
CA THR A 39 -0.20 -11.23 -10.18
C THR A 39 -0.02 -12.73 -9.99
N GLY A 40 -1.07 -13.50 -10.15
CA GLY A 40 -1.04 -14.96 -10.03
C GLY A 40 -2.29 -15.52 -9.34
N PRO A 41 -2.48 -16.85 -9.27
CA PRO A 41 -3.69 -17.49 -8.75
C PRO A 41 -4.05 -17.04 -7.33
N ASN A 42 -5.36 -17.08 -7.02
CA ASN A 42 -5.82 -16.83 -5.65
C ASN A 42 -5.26 -17.93 -4.71
N GLY A 43 -4.87 -17.53 -3.50
CA GLY A 43 -4.27 -18.44 -2.52
C GLY A 43 -2.79 -18.76 -2.76
N SER A 44 -2.11 -18.12 -3.74
CA SER A 44 -0.66 -18.33 -3.98
C SER A 44 0.26 -17.61 -3.00
N GLY A 45 -0.28 -16.92 -1.99
CA GLY A 45 0.51 -16.25 -0.95
C GLY A 45 0.86 -14.78 -1.20
N LYS A 46 0.34 -14.15 -2.25
CA LYS A 46 0.66 -12.74 -2.59
C LYS A 46 0.38 -11.77 -1.45
N SER A 47 -0.83 -11.80 -0.89
CA SER A 47 -1.21 -10.96 0.26
C SER A 47 -0.40 -11.28 1.51
N THR A 48 -0.03 -12.55 1.71
CA THR A 48 0.86 -12.96 2.80
C THR A 48 2.24 -12.35 2.62
N MET A 49 2.80 -12.39 1.42
CA MET A 49 4.09 -11.77 1.10
C MET A 49 4.05 -10.26 1.36
N ALA A 50 3.00 -9.57 0.94
CA ALA A 50 2.82 -8.15 1.21
C ALA A 50 2.76 -7.83 2.72
N LYS A 51 2.07 -8.66 3.50
CA LYS A 51 2.01 -8.54 4.97
C LYS A 51 3.37 -8.78 5.63
N LEU A 52 4.15 -9.73 5.11
CA LEU A 52 5.53 -9.99 5.57
C LEU A 52 6.43 -8.77 5.31
N ILE A 53 6.33 -8.15 4.13
CA ILE A 53 7.09 -6.94 3.80
C ILE A 53 6.68 -5.78 4.71
N ALA A 54 5.39 -5.63 5.01
CA ALA A 54 4.88 -4.59 5.90
C ALA A 54 5.22 -4.83 7.39
N GLY A 55 5.60 -6.05 7.77
CA GLY A 55 5.87 -6.45 9.16
C GLY A 55 4.62 -6.77 9.98
N ILE A 56 3.49 -7.00 9.29
CA ILE A 56 2.24 -7.47 9.91
C ILE A 56 2.38 -8.93 10.32
N GLU A 57 3.05 -9.72 9.47
CA GLU A 57 3.45 -11.10 9.73
C GLU A 57 4.97 -11.18 9.79
N GLN A 58 5.50 -12.23 10.43
CA GLN A 58 6.94 -12.49 10.50
C GLN A 58 7.30 -13.74 9.67
N PRO A 59 8.34 -13.70 8.84
CA PRO A 59 8.73 -14.86 8.06
C PRO A 59 9.28 -15.99 8.93
N THR A 60 9.06 -17.22 8.52
CA THR A 60 9.65 -18.42 9.17
C THR A 60 11.15 -18.50 8.90
N SER A 61 11.58 -18.10 7.70
CA SER A 61 13.00 -17.98 7.33
C SER A 61 13.17 -17.06 6.12
N GLY A 62 14.42 -16.74 5.79
CA GLY A 62 14.79 -15.82 4.73
C GLY A 62 15.03 -14.40 5.22
N GLN A 63 15.21 -13.45 4.30
CA GLN A 63 15.53 -12.06 4.61
C GLN A 63 14.69 -11.11 3.79
N ILE A 64 14.39 -9.96 4.40
CA ILE A 64 13.72 -8.81 3.77
C ILE A 64 14.64 -7.60 3.93
N LEU A 65 15.10 -7.02 2.81
CA LEU A 65 15.97 -5.85 2.83
C LEU A 65 15.26 -4.66 2.16
N LEU A 66 15.34 -3.50 2.79
CA LEU A 66 14.86 -2.21 2.26
C LEU A 66 16.07 -1.29 2.10
N ASP A 67 16.34 -0.79 0.88
CA ASP A 67 17.55 0.00 0.58
C ASP A 67 18.86 -0.73 1.00
N GLY A 68 18.83 -2.07 1.04
CA GLY A 68 19.94 -2.92 1.50
C GLY A 68 20.09 -2.99 3.04
N GLU A 69 19.19 -2.41 3.81
CA GLU A 69 19.07 -2.60 5.27
C GLU A 69 18.18 -3.81 5.55
N ASP A 70 18.64 -4.72 6.40
CA ASP A 70 17.84 -5.87 6.85
C ASP A 70 16.75 -5.42 7.81
N ILE A 71 15.50 -5.58 7.38
CA ILE A 71 14.30 -5.23 8.14
C ILE A 71 13.51 -6.46 8.60
N THR A 72 14.06 -7.67 8.42
CA THR A 72 13.37 -8.95 8.60
C THR A 72 12.66 -9.06 9.96
N HIS A 73 13.34 -8.67 11.03
CA HIS A 73 12.82 -8.77 12.40
C HIS A 73 12.28 -7.46 12.97
N MET A 74 12.21 -6.40 12.15
CA MET A 74 11.66 -5.12 12.59
C MET A 74 10.13 -5.21 12.70
N SER A 75 9.61 -4.54 13.72
CA SER A 75 8.17 -4.38 13.92
C SER A 75 7.52 -3.56 12.81
N ILE A 76 6.21 -3.66 12.66
CA ILE A 76 5.41 -2.84 11.73
C ILE A 76 5.67 -1.33 11.94
N THR A 77 5.82 -0.88 13.20
CA THR A 77 6.09 0.52 13.52
C THR A 77 7.48 0.96 13.04
N GLU A 78 8.50 0.13 13.21
CA GLU A 78 9.85 0.44 12.75
C GLU A 78 9.93 0.48 11.22
N ARG A 79 9.30 -0.47 10.53
CA ARG A 79 9.22 -0.48 9.07
C ARG A 79 8.43 0.72 8.54
N ALA A 80 7.34 1.08 9.21
CA ALA A 80 6.58 2.27 8.88
C ALA A 80 7.43 3.55 9.00
N ARG A 81 8.25 3.68 10.05
CA ARG A 81 9.19 4.81 10.23
C ARG A 81 10.30 4.85 9.16
N ARG A 82 10.64 3.72 8.54
CA ARG A 82 11.58 3.63 7.43
C ARG A 82 10.95 3.95 6.08
N GLY A 83 9.64 4.20 6.05
CA GLY A 83 8.93 4.64 4.87
C GLY A 83 8.17 3.54 4.15
N ILE A 84 7.85 2.40 4.80
CA ILE A 84 6.91 1.42 4.27
C ILE A 84 5.48 1.85 4.63
N SER A 85 4.58 1.86 3.65
CA SER A 85 3.14 2.01 3.85
C SER A 85 2.40 0.84 3.25
N PHE A 86 1.32 0.43 3.90
CA PHE A 86 0.48 -0.69 3.47
C PHE A 86 -0.98 -0.27 3.40
N ALA A 87 -1.57 -0.39 2.23
CA ALA A 87 -3.00 -0.20 1.99
C ALA A 87 -3.69 -1.55 1.99
N PHE A 88 -4.60 -1.75 2.92
CA PHE A 88 -5.36 -2.98 3.05
C PHE A 88 -6.37 -3.15 1.92
N GLN A 89 -6.75 -4.39 1.61
CA GLN A 89 -7.81 -4.71 0.67
C GLN A 89 -9.11 -3.95 1.00
N GLN A 90 -9.49 -3.94 2.29
CA GLN A 90 -10.57 -3.11 2.79
C GLN A 90 -10.00 -1.90 3.54
N PRO A 91 -10.32 -0.66 3.10
CA PRO A 91 -9.82 0.53 3.76
C PRO A 91 -10.37 0.64 5.19
N VAL A 92 -9.50 1.13 6.09
CA VAL A 92 -9.84 1.28 7.51
C VAL A 92 -10.73 2.51 7.70
N ARG A 93 -11.75 2.38 8.56
CA ARG A 93 -12.64 3.46 8.97
C ARG A 93 -12.28 3.94 10.36
N PHE A 94 -12.32 5.24 10.57
CA PHE A 94 -11.99 5.86 11.85
C PHE A 94 -13.18 6.68 12.34
N LYS A 95 -13.66 6.38 13.54
CA LYS A 95 -14.74 7.16 14.17
C LYS A 95 -14.14 8.41 14.80
N GLY A 96 -14.76 9.58 14.54
CA GLY A 96 -14.37 10.85 15.16
C GLY A 96 -13.09 11.48 14.56
N ILE A 97 -12.59 10.99 13.42
CA ILE A 97 -11.42 11.54 12.72
C ILE A 97 -11.89 12.07 11.37
N THR A 98 -11.56 13.34 11.07
CA THR A 98 -11.82 13.92 9.76
C THR A 98 -10.75 13.53 8.75
N VAL A 99 -11.05 13.71 7.47
CA VAL A 99 -10.07 13.50 6.39
C VAL A 99 -8.86 14.41 6.59
N PHE A 100 -9.07 15.67 7.01
CA PHE A 100 -7.99 16.59 7.35
C PHE A 100 -7.10 16.05 8.47
N ASP A 101 -7.70 15.56 9.56
CA ASP A 101 -6.94 15.00 10.69
C ASP A 101 -6.11 13.80 10.25
N LEU A 102 -6.71 12.91 9.45
CA LEU A 102 -6.02 11.70 8.97
C LEU A 102 -4.81 12.06 8.09
N ILE A 103 -4.96 12.98 7.14
CA ILE A 103 -3.86 13.43 6.27
C ILE A 103 -2.77 14.15 7.11
N SER A 104 -3.18 14.98 8.08
CA SER A 104 -2.26 15.70 8.96
C SER A 104 -1.44 14.74 9.84
N ILE A 105 -2.10 13.74 10.43
CA ILE A 105 -1.41 12.70 11.22
C ILE A 105 -0.42 11.92 10.33
N ALA A 106 -0.85 11.54 9.13
CA ALA A 106 0.00 10.79 8.20
C ALA A 106 1.24 11.57 7.77
N SER A 107 1.11 12.87 7.53
CA SER A 107 2.22 13.73 7.10
C SER A 107 3.28 13.92 8.19
N GLY A 108 2.93 13.70 9.46
CA GLY A 108 3.80 13.98 10.61
C GLY A 108 4.15 15.47 10.78
N LYS A 109 3.46 16.37 10.07
CA LYS A 109 3.67 17.82 10.08
C LYS A 109 2.36 18.54 10.40
N LYS A 110 2.48 19.79 10.86
CA LYS A 110 1.30 20.65 10.98
C LYS A 110 0.94 21.17 9.59
N LEU A 111 -0.06 20.55 8.97
CA LEU A 111 -0.56 20.95 7.66
C LEU A 111 -1.53 22.14 7.77
N SER A 112 -1.50 23.02 6.77
CA SER A 112 -2.59 23.93 6.49
C SER A 112 -3.72 23.21 5.75
N THR A 113 -4.93 23.76 5.80
CA THR A 113 -6.05 23.20 5.03
C THR A 113 -5.75 23.16 3.53
N ASN A 114 -5.03 24.15 3.00
CA ASN A 114 -4.67 24.19 1.58
C ASN A 114 -3.74 23.05 1.19
N GLU A 115 -2.76 22.70 2.01
CA GLU A 115 -1.86 21.56 1.76
C GLU A 115 -2.63 20.23 1.78
N ALA A 116 -3.55 20.05 2.74
CA ALA A 116 -4.41 18.86 2.77
C ALA A 116 -5.32 18.80 1.53
N CYS A 117 -5.83 19.93 1.06
CA CYS A 117 -6.61 20.04 -0.17
C CYS A 117 -5.80 19.65 -1.41
N THR A 118 -4.50 19.94 -1.46
CA THR A 118 -3.63 19.51 -2.57
C THR A 118 -3.59 17.98 -2.67
N TYR A 119 -3.35 17.27 -1.57
CA TYR A 119 -3.34 15.80 -1.56
C TYR A 119 -4.68 15.19 -1.99
N LEU A 120 -5.80 15.79 -1.58
CA LEU A 120 -7.13 15.35 -2.04
C LEU A 120 -7.34 15.56 -3.53
N SER A 121 -6.86 16.68 -4.08
CA SER A 121 -6.93 16.99 -5.51
C SER A 121 -6.09 16.01 -6.34
N GLU A 122 -4.93 15.59 -5.85
CA GLU A 122 -4.05 14.60 -6.51
C GLU A 122 -4.76 13.26 -6.69
N VAL A 123 -5.61 12.87 -5.73
CA VAL A 123 -6.41 11.63 -5.82
C VAL A 123 -7.80 11.86 -6.43
N GLY A 124 -8.06 13.01 -7.04
CA GLY A 124 -9.30 13.31 -7.74
C GLY A 124 -10.52 13.49 -6.82
N LEU A 125 -10.31 13.91 -5.56
CA LEU A 125 -11.38 14.28 -4.64
C LEU A 125 -11.52 15.80 -4.55
N CYS A 126 -12.80 16.28 -4.58
CA CYS A 126 -13.07 17.69 -4.36
C CYS A 126 -12.75 18.07 -2.91
N ALA A 127 -11.69 18.85 -2.71
CA ALA A 127 -11.20 19.15 -1.38
C ALA A 127 -12.25 19.80 -0.47
N ARG A 128 -13.09 20.71 -1.03
CA ARG A 128 -14.15 21.40 -0.26
C ARG A 128 -15.17 20.44 0.33
N ASP A 129 -15.47 19.35 -0.41
CA ASP A 129 -16.51 18.41 -0.04
C ASP A 129 -16.01 17.34 0.94
N TYR A 130 -14.69 17.10 0.97
CA TYR A 130 -14.12 15.96 1.71
C TYR A 130 -13.26 16.36 2.90
N VAL A 131 -12.57 17.49 2.89
CA VAL A 131 -11.54 17.85 3.89
C VAL A 131 -12.06 17.79 5.33
N ASN A 132 -13.31 18.22 5.56
CA ASN A 132 -13.95 18.23 6.88
C ASN A 132 -14.87 17.02 7.13
N ARG A 133 -14.96 16.06 6.20
CA ARG A 133 -15.80 14.86 6.40
C ARG A 133 -15.12 13.90 7.33
N GLU A 134 -15.92 13.24 8.15
CA GLU A 134 -15.46 12.13 8.99
C GLU A 134 -15.18 10.89 8.13
N VAL A 135 -14.11 10.18 8.44
CA VAL A 135 -13.70 8.94 7.75
C VAL A 135 -14.52 7.76 8.25
N ASN A 136 -15.80 7.75 7.93
CA ASN A 136 -16.78 6.80 8.44
C ASN A 136 -17.55 6.07 7.33
N ALA A 137 -18.66 5.41 7.72
CA ALA A 137 -19.49 4.61 6.82
C ALA A 137 -20.25 5.42 5.75
N SER A 138 -20.27 6.76 5.82
CA SER A 138 -20.91 7.61 4.81
C SER A 138 -20.08 7.76 3.53
N LEU A 139 -18.80 7.35 3.58
CA LEU A 139 -17.90 7.35 2.42
C LEU A 139 -18.02 6.02 1.67
N SER A 140 -18.07 6.08 0.36
CA SER A 140 -18.00 4.90 -0.52
C SER A 140 -16.63 4.22 -0.43
N GLY A 141 -16.54 2.95 -0.85
CA GLY A 141 -15.27 2.23 -0.89
C GLY A 141 -14.22 2.93 -1.75
N GLY A 142 -14.60 3.46 -2.90
CA GLY A 142 -13.70 4.19 -3.78
C GLY A 142 -13.24 5.54 -3.22
N GLU A 143 -14.09 6.25 -2.47
CA GLU A 143 -13.69 7.49 -1.77
C GLU A 143 -12.70 7.18 -0.65
N LEU A 144 -12.97 6.16 0.17
CA LEU A 144 -12.08 5.73 1.24
C LEU A 144 -10.71 5.30 0.69
N LYS A 145 -10.68 4.55 -0.41
CA LYS A 145 -9.44 4.12 -1.05
C LYS A 145 -8.61 5.32 -1.54
N ARG A 146 -9.23 6.31 -2.16
CA ARG A 146 -8.53 7.53 -2.59
C ARG A 146 -8.04 8.37 -1.41
N ILE A 147 -8.80 8.45 -0.31
CA ILE A 147 -8.34 9.09 0.93
C ILE A 147 -7.13 8.34 1.51
N GLU A 148 -7.16 7.00 1.53
CA GLU A 148 -6.02 6.18 1.96
C GLU A 148 -4.76 6.50 1.13
N ILE A 149 -4.88 6.60 -0.19
CA ILE A 149 -3.77 6.98 -1.07
C ILE A 149 -3.30 8.41 -0.78
N ALA A 150 -4.21 9.36 -0.57
CA ALA A 150 -3.85 10.74 -0.20
C ALA A 150 -3.02 10.77 1.11
N THR A 151 -3.33 9.91 2.09
CA THR A 151 -2.53 9.79 3.31
C THR A 151 -1.13 9.22 3.05
N MET A 152 -1.00 8.27 2.12
CA MET A 152 0.30 7.70 1.73
C MET A 152 1.15 8.74 1.00
N LEU A 153 0.56 9.55 0.11
CA LEU A 153 1.24 10.67 -0.53
C LEU A 153 1.71 11.72 0.48
N ALA A 154 0.84 12.11 1.41
CA ALA A 154 1.18 13.09 2.45
C ALA A 154 2.33 12.60 3.36
N ARG A 155 2.43 11.30 3.58
CA ARG A 155 3.49 10.67 4.36
C ARG A 155 4.84 10.65 3.64
N GLY A 156 4.86 10.66 2.31
CA GLY A 156 6.09 10.59 1.51
C GLY A 156 6.80 9.24 1.69
N THR A 157 6.12 8.15 1.41
CA THR A 157 6.62 6.79 1.61
C THR A 157 7.68 6.40 0.57
N LYS A 158 8.68 5.61 0.98
CA LYS A 158 9.67 5.01 0.10
C LYS A 158 9.12 3.79 -0.64
N MET A 159 8.30 2.99 0.05
CA MET A 159 7.65 1.79 -0.46
C MET A 159 6.17 1.83 -0.11
N SER A 160 5.33 1.91 -1.13
CA SER A 160 3.87 1.88 -1.01
C SER A 160 3.35 0.52 -1.47
N ILE A 161 2.69 -0.23 -0.60
CA ILE A 161 2.17 -1.57 -0.89
C ILE A 161 0.66 -1.52 -0.93
N PHE A 162 0.06 -2.01 -2.01
CA PHE A 162 -1.38 -2.09 -2.22
C PHE A 162 -1.80 -3.55 -2.42
N ASP A 163 -2.67 -4.06 -1.57
CA ASP A 163 -3.22 -5.41 -1.65
C ASP A 163 -4.63 -5.36 -2.23
N GLU A 164 -4.77 -5.76 -3.50
CA GLU A 164 -6.02 -5.74 -4.27
C GLU A 164 -6.81 -4.42 -4.10
N PRO A 165 -6.22 -3.26 -4.48
CA PRO A 165 -6.82 -1.96 -4.23
C PRO A 165 -8.16 -1.76 -4.94
N GLU A 166 -8.45 -2.55 -5.96
CA GLU A 166 -9.70 -2.57 -6.72
C GLU A 166 -10.84 -3.32 -6.02
N ALA A 167 -10.56 -4.08 -4.97
CA ALA A 167 -11.58 -4.92 -4.33
C ALA A 167 -12.70 -4.08 -3.71
N GLY A 168 -13.94 -4.39 -4.09
CA GLY A 168 -15.14 -3.75 -3.51
C GLY A 168 -15.39 -2.32 -3.97
N ILE A 169 -14.75 -1.85 -5.05
CA ILE A 169 -15.03 -0.56 -5.67
C ILE A 169 -15.78 -0.73 -7.01
N ASP A 170 -16.60 0.26 -7.35
CA ASP A 170 -17.33 0.29 -8.61
C ASP A 170 -16.43 0.66 -9.81
N LEU A 171 -16.91 0.42 -11.03
CA LEU A 171 -16.15 0.64 -12.25
C LEU A 171 -15.68 2.09 -12.45
N TRP A 172 -16.48 3.08 -12.06
CA TRP A 172 -16.11 4.49 -12.17
C TRP A 172 -15.00 4.86 -11.19
N SER A 173 -15.13 4.41 -9.94
CA SER A 173 -14.10 4.58 -8.92
C SER A 173 -12.80 3.86 -9.29
N PHE A 174 -12.89 2.70 -9.95
CA PHE A 174 -11.74 1.98 -10.45
C PHE A 174 -10.98 2.75 -11.55
N GLN A 175 -11.69 3.36 -12.51
CA GLN A 175 -11.04 4.20 -13.53
C GLN A 175 -10.29 5.38 -12.92
N ASN A 176 -10.90 6.04 -11.93
CA ASN A 176 -10.21 7.11 -11.18
C ASN A 176 -8.99 6.59 -10.41
N LEU A 177 -9.06 5.37 -9.86
CA LEU A 177 -7.95 4.75 -9.15
C LEU A 177 -6.73 4.51 -10.06
N ILE A 178 -6.95 4.08 -11.31
CA ILE A 178 -5.88 3.92 -12.30
C ILE A 178 -5.17 5.25 -12.52
N SER A 179 -5.92 6.33 -12.81
CA SER A 179 -5.33 7.66 -13.00
C SER A 179 -4.57 8.18 -11.75
N VAL A 180 -4.98 7.75 -10.56
CA VAL A 180 -4.25 8.07 -9.32
C VAL A 180 -2.92 7.31 -9.27
N PHE A 181 -2.89 6.03 -9.65
CA PHE A 181 -1.64 5.27 -9.70
C PHE A 181 -0.67 5.81 -10.74
N GLU A 182 -1.15 6.21 -11.93
CA GLU A 182 -0.32 6.88 -12.94
C GLU A 182 0.32 8.16 -12.40
N LYS A 183 -0.46 9.02 -11.71
CA LYS A 183 0.07 10.22 -11.06
C LYS A 183 1.04 9.90 -9.93
N MET A 184 0.74 8.88 -9.11
CA MET A 184 1.66 8.42 -8.08
C MET A 184 2.99 7.96 -8.67
N HIS A 185 2.95 7.19 -9.75
CA HIS A 185 4.13 6.74 -10.46
C HIS A 185 5.04 7.89 -10.92
N GLU A 186 4.43 8.99 -11.38
CA GLU A 186 5.17 10.19 -11.79
C GLU A 186 5.72 10.99 -10.60
N ALA A 187 4.95 11.10 -9.52
CA ALA A 187 5.22 12.02 -8.39
C ALA A 187 6.08 11.40 -7.28
N ILE A 188 6.03 10.09 -7.08
CA ILE A 188 6.72 9.41 -5.96
C ILE A 188 8.20 9.21 -6.30
N HIS A 189 9.07 9.54 -5.33
CA HIS A 189 10.50 9.21 -5.36
C HIS A 189 10.83 7.81 -4.84
N GLY A 190 9.82 7.00 -4.53
CA GLY A 190 9.91 5.63 -4.02
C GLY A 190 9.41 4.60 -5.03
N SER A 191 9.12 3.39 -4.54
CA SER A 191 8.54 2.31 -5.32
C SER A 191 7.12 1.97 -4.87
N ILE A 192 6.30 1.55 -5.81
CA ILE A 192 4.92 1.10 -5.60
C ILE A 192 4.87 -0.39 -5.91
N LEU A 193 4.37 -1.18 -4.97
CA LEU A 193 4.12 -2.60 -5.12
C LEU A 193 2.62 -2.85 -5.05
N ILE A 194 2.03 -3.34 -6.13
CA ILE A 194 0.59 -3.60 -6.20
C ILE A 194 0.37 -5.10 -6.39
N ILE A 195 -0.51 -5.67 -5.60
CA ILE A 195 -1.06 -7.00 -5.87
C ILE A 195 -2.38 -6.81 -6.58
N SER A 196 -2.49 -7.26 -7.80
CA SER A 196 -3.71 -7.14 -8.60
C SER A 196 -3.82 -8.20 -9.68
N HIS A 197 -5.06 -8.43 -10.13
CA HIS A 197 -5.40 -9.26 -11.29
C HIS A 197 -5.99 -8.44 -12.42
N GLN A 198 -6.17 -7.13 -12.23
CA GLN A 198 -6.80 -6.25 -13.19
C GLN A 198 -5.84 -5.85 -14.30
N GLU A 199 -6.18 -6.18 -15.54
CA GLU A 199 -5.36 -5.93 -16.73
C GLU A 199 -4.90 -4.47 -16.82
N ARG A 200 -5.79 -3.52 -16.55
CA ARG A 200 -5.46 -2.08 -16.57
C ARG A 200 -4.39 -1.67 -15.54
N ILE A 201 -4.35 -2.33 -14.38
CA ILE A 201 -3.27 -2.09 -13.39
C ILE A 201 -1.97 -2.72 -13.90
N LEU A 202 -2.05 -3.91 -14.51
CA LEU A 202 -0.89 -4.57 -15.11
C LEU A 202 -0.26 -3.73 -16.23
N GLU A 203 -1.08 -3.06 -17.04
CA GLU A 203 -0.62 -2.17 -18.13
C GLU A 203 0.14 -0.92 -17.64
N THR A 204 -0.09 -0.47 -16.40
CA THR A 204 0.61 0.68 -15.81
C THR A 204 1.95 0.32 -15.16
N ALA A 205 2.26 -0.97 -15.02
CA ALA A 205 3.44 -1.44 -14.32
C ALA A 205 4.72 -1.32 -15.18
N ASP A 206 5.81 -0.94 -14.53
CA ASP A 206 7.15 -1.05 -15.15
C ASP A 206 7.61 -2.52 -15.21
N LYS A 207 7.10 -3.36 -14.28
CA LYS A 207 7.45 -4.79 -14.15
C LYS A 207 6.28 -5.59 -13.56
N ILE A 208 6.07 -6.79 -14.09
CA ILE A 208 5.11 -7.77 -13.62
C ILE A 208 5.84 -9.04 -13.21
#